data_1a9e3ac4b8b6923ff07533cd87c80085
#
_entry.id   1a9e3ac4b8b6923ff07533cd87c80085
#
_cell.length_a   1.000
_cell.length_b   1.000
_cell.length_c   1.000
_cell.angle_alpha   90.00
_cell.angle_beta   90.00
_cell.angle_gamma   90.00
#
_symmetry.space_group_name_H-M   'P 1'
#
loop_
_entity.id
_entity.type
_entity.pdbx_description
1 polymer ?
#
loop_
_entity_poly.entity_id
_entity_poly.type
_entity_poly.pdbx_seq_one_letter_code
_entity_poly.pdbx_strand_id
1 'polypeptide(L)'
;MKITYAISNWIYGTEPLEKAFQRLQKYGYDAIELMVEDPAKLEMAKVKAYMKSYKMPVSSICTKMTGAADKEHKRNLIDKDPAVRQQTLAYLKSCMTIGEELGAKLVLSVPSGVANVTDGWSEENQTACVQALKELGDHAKKTGKILFAIEPINRYENAFLLRGEQALVLIKKVNHPQIKMMLDFFHCNIEENNNGDAIRAAGKNLVHCHLADSNRKSCGRGMTNWFEIMRALKDIDFNGSLACEPLPPTAADVYASQSSDRPEADQYADECIKYLRFIQGVI
;
A
#
# COMPACT_ATOMS: atom_id res chain seq x y z
N MET A 1 -2.11 18.46 -9.86
CA MET A 1 -2.15 17.41 -8.83
C MET A 1 -3.59 17.03 -8.52
N LYS A 2 -3.93 15.74 -8.57
CA LYS A 2 -5.25 15.21 -8.22
C LYS A 2 -5.08 14.12 -7.17
N ILE A 3 -5.57 14.36 -5.95
CA ILE A 3 -5.42 13.45 -4.81
C ILE A 3 -6.78 12.82 -4.48
N THR A 4 -6.78 11.52 -4.22
CA THR A 4 -7.85 10.78 -3.57
C THR A 4 -7.40 10.40 -2.17
N TYR A 5 -8.00 10.95 -1.13
CA TYR A 5 -7.67 10.61 0.25
C TYR A 5 -8.40 9.34 0.68
N ALA A 6 -7.66 8.37 1.17
CA ALA A 6 -8.17 7.09 1.63
C ALA A 6 -7.59 6.71 3.00
N ILE A 7 -8.12 5.66 3.58
CA ILE A 7 -7.51 4.91 4.69
C ILE A 7 -7.47 3.45 4.28
N SER A 8 -6.37 2.78 4.61
CA SER A 8 -6.25 1.34 4.47
C SER A 8 -6.93 0.65 5.66
N ASN A 9 -7.91 -0.19 5.39
CA ASN A 9 -8.70 -0.77 6.48
C ASN A 9 -7.96 -1.79 7.34
N TRP A 10 -6.79 -2.27 6.89
CA TRP A 10 -6.00 -3.22 7.67
C TRP A 10 -5.58 -2.69 9.05
N ILE A 11 -5.41 -1.36 9.16
CA ILE A 11 -5.05 -0.71 10.43
C ILE A 11 -6.10 -0.88 11.52
N TYR A 12 -7.31 -1.30 11.18
CA TYR A 12 -8.41 -1.50 12.11
C TYR A 12 -8.49 -2.93 12.66
N GLY A 13 -7.54 -3.80 12.30
CA GLY A 13 -7.44 -5.18 12.79
C GLY A 13 -8.71 -5.98 12.48
N THR A 14 -9.33 -6.56 13.51
CA THR A 14 -10.54 -7.40 13.38
C THR A 14 -11.86 -6.61 13.47
N GLU A 15 -11.80 -5.27 13.42
CA GLU A 15 -13.02 -4.46 13.41
C GLU A 15 -13.88 -4.80 12.19
N PRO A 16 -15.22 -4.90 12.32
CA PRO A 16 -16.08 -5.13 11.18
C PRO A 16 -15.87 -4.11 10.06
N LEU A 17 -15.71 -4.57 8.83
CA LEU A 17 -15.42 -3.73 7.67
C LEU A 17 -16.41 -2.55 7.50
N GLU A 18 -17.68 -2.75 7.85
CA GLU A 18 -18.69 -1.71 7.78
C GLU A 18 -18.34 -0.48 8.63
N LYS A 19 -17.72 -0.69 9.81
CA LYS A 19 -17.29 0.43 10.66
C LYS A 19 -16.19 1.27 9.99
N ALA A 20 -15.30 0.65 9.22
CA ALA A 20 -14.33 1.39 8.42
C ALA A 20 -15.04 2.31 7.42
N PHE A 21 -16.03 1.80 6.66
CA PHE A 21 -16.82 2.62 5.74
C PHE A 21 -17.56 3.77 6.45
N GLN A 22 -18.19 3.51 7.59
CA GLN A 22 -18.87 4.53 8.42
C GLN A 22 -17.89 5.62 8.86
N ARG A 23 -16.71 5.22 9.35
CA ARG A 23 -15.65 6.14 9.80
C ARG A 23 -15.16 7.03 8.67
N LEU A 24 -14.86 6.47 7.51
CA LEU A 24 -14.36 7.25 6.38
C LEU A 24 -15.42 8.24 5.88
N GLN A 25 -16.68 7.84 5.81
CA GLN A 25 -17.78 8.75 5.47
C GLN A 25 -17.92 9.89 6.50
N LYS A 26 -17.89 9.55 7.78
CA LYS A 26 -18.01 10.52 8.90
C LYS A 26 -16.94 11.61 8.81
N TYR A 27 -15.70 11.24 8.51
CA TYR A 27 -14.58 12.18 8.46
C TYR A 27 -14.29 12.75 7.07
N GLY A 28 -15.07 12.37 6.06
CA GLY A 28 -15.03 12.98 4.73
C GLY A 28 -13.84 12.53 3.89
N TYR A 29 -13.45 11.27 3.98
CA TYR A 29 -12.52 10.66 3.03
C TYR A 29 -13.17 10.43 1.67
N ASP A 30 -12.35 10.33 0.63
CA ASP A 30 -12.83 10.17 -0.75
C ASP A 30 -12.99 8.69 -1.13
N ALA A 31 -12.25 7.79 -0.49
CA ALA A 31 -12.23 6.36 -0.81
C ALA A 31 -11.73 5.52 0.38
N ILE A 32 -11.90 4.20 0.27
CA ILE A 32 -11.25 3.22 1.13
C ILE A 32 -10.19 2.44 0.35
N GLU A 33 -9.07 2.14 0.96
CA GLU A 33 -8.16 1.09 0.51
C GLU A 33 -8.54 -0.22 1.20
N LEU A 34 -8.79 -1.25 0.39
CA LEU A 34 -9.31 -2.53 0.89
C LEU A 34 -8.19 -3.56 0.99
N MET A 35 -7.92 -4.04 2.21
CA MET A 35 -7.06 -5.21 2.42
C MET A 35 -7.78 -6.47 1.98
N VAL A 36 -7.13 -7.26 1.13
CA VAL A 36 -7.59 -8.59 0.72
C VAL A 36 -6.62 -9.64 1.23
N GLU A 37 -6.93 -10.22 2.37
CA GLU A 37 -6.10 -11.27 2.97
C GLU A 37 -6.30 -12.61 2.25
N ASP A 38 -7.54 -13.02 2.08
CA ASP A 38 -7.94 -14.25 1.38
C ASP A 38 -9.04 -13.93 0.36
N PRO A 39 -8.72 -13.97 -0.94
CA PRO A 39 -9.70 -13.72 -1.99
C PRO A 39 -10.96 -14.59 -1.92
N ALA A 40 -10.82 -15.84 -1.46
CA ALA A 40 -11.94 -16.78 -1.37
C ALA A 40 -12.91 -16.46 -0.22
N LYS A 41 -12.43 -15.76 0.81
CA LYS A 41 -13.23 -15.37 1.99
C LYS A 41 -13.82 -13.96 1.87
N LEU A 42 -13.45 -13.21 0.84
CA LEU A 42 -13.97 -11.85 0.67
C LEU A 42 -15.45 -11.88 0.29
N GLU A 43 -16.28 -11.30 1.14
CA GLU A 43 -17.74 -11.18 0.91
C GLU A 43 -18.03 -10.01 -0.07
N MET A 44 -17.74 -10.23 -1.36
CA MET A 44 -17.87 -9.21 -2.43
C MET A 44 -19.22 -8.50 -2.44
N ALA A 45 -20.32 -9.22 -2.21
CA ALA A 45 -21.65 -8.64 -2.17
C ALA A 45 -21.81 -7.62 -1.03
N LYS A 46 -21.22 -7.90 0.15
CA LYS A 46 -21.21 -6.95 1.28
C LYS A 46 -20.36 -5.72 0.97
N VAL A 47 -19.16 -5.92 0.42
CA VAL A 47 -18.28 -4.80 0.01
C VAL A 47 -19.04 -3.86 -0.93
N LYS A 48 -19.65 -4.39 -2.00
CA LYS A 48 -20.44 -3.60 -2.95
C LYS A 48 -21.63 -2.89 -2.30
N ALA A 49 -22.32 -3.55 -1.35
CA ALA A 49 -23.40 -2.94 -0.59
C ALA A 49 -22.91 -1.75 0.25
N TYR A 50 -21.77 -1.88 0.95
CA TYR A 50 -21.17 -0.79 1.72
C TYR A 50 -20.70 0.36 0.83
N MET A 51 -20.03 0.06 -0.29
CA MET A 51 -19.65 1.09 -1.27
C MET A 51 -20.86 1.94 -1.71
N LYS A 52 -22.00 1.29 -1.96
CA LYS A 52 -23.24 1.97 -2.35
C LYS A 52 -23.84 2.76 -1.19
N SER A 53 -23.99 2.14 0.00
CA SER A 53 -24.65 2.74 1.16
C SER A 53 -23.90 3.97 1.68
N TYR A 54 -22.58 3.89 1.72
CA TYR A 54 -21.70 4.95 2.22
C TYR A 54 -21.17 5.87 1.11
N LYS A 55 -21.53 5.62 -0.16
CA LYS A 55 -21.01 6.37 -1.34
C LYS A 55 -19.48 6.45 -1.33
N MET A 56 -18.83 5.34 -0.94
CA MET A 56 -17.40 5.25 -0.71
C MET A 56 -16.79 4.23 -1.69
N PRO A 57 -16.08 4.67 -2.73
CA PRO A 57 -15.41 3.77 -3.66
C PRO A 57 -14.19 3.11 -3.03
N VAL A 58 -13.76 1.97 -3.58
CA VAL A 58 -12.47 1.36 -3.30
C VAL A 58 -11.42 1.99 -4.21
N SER A 59 -10.40 2.64 -3.65
CA SER A 59 -9.31 3.27 -4.42
C SER A 59 -8.28 2.26 -4.90
N SER A 60 -7.94 1.33 -4.05
CA SER A 60 -6.84 0.38 -4.20
C SER A 60 -7.09 -0.90 -3.40
N ILE A 61 -6.42 -1.98 -3.80
CA ILE A 61 -6.38 -3.23 -3.06
C ILE A 61 -5.00 -3.35 -2.40
N CYS A 62 -4.97 -3.36 -1.07
CA CYS A 62 -3.80 -3.73 -0.30
C CYS A 62 -3.72 -5.25 -0.18
N THR A 63 -2.53 -5.82 -0.40
CA THR A 63 -2.32 -7.27 -0.34
C THR A 63 -1.66 -7.67 0.97
N LYS A 64 -2.09 -8.77 1.56
CA LYS A 64 -1.40 -9.35 2.72
C LYS A 64 -0.23 -10.20 2.23
N MET A 65 0.95 -9.61 2.19
CA MET A 65 2.20 -10.29 1.87
C MET A 65 2.92 -10.67 3.16
N THR A 66 2.76 -11.91 3.58
CA THR A 66 3.33 -12.43 4.82
C THR A 66 4.66 -13.11 4.58
N GLY A 67 5.64 -12.80 5.44
CA GLY A 67 6.96 -13.41 5.40
C GLY A 67 6.99 -14.82 6.00
N ALA A 68 8.19 -15.29 6.33
CA ALA A 68 8.47 -16.65 6.80
C ALA A 68 7.75 -17.05 8.11
N ALA A 69 7.24 -16.09 8.88
CA ALA A 69 6.55 -16.35 10.13
C ALA A 69 5.14 -16.95 9.93
N ASP A 70 4.47 -16.64 8.82
CA ASP A 70 3.19 -17.21 8.47
C ASP A 70 3.38 -18.47 7.62
N LYS A 71 3.33 -19.63 8.27
CA LYS A 71 3.51 -20.93 7.59
C LYS A 71 2.32 -21.30 6.71
N GLU A 72 1.16 -20.75 6.97
CA GLU A 72 -0.08 -21.08 6.27
C GLU A 72 -0.26 -20.30 4.98
N HIS A 73 0.25 -19.06 4.95
CA HIS A 73 0.08 -18.14 3.82
C HIS A 73 1.40 -17.47 3.41
N LYS A 74 2.50 -18.22 3.39
CA LYS A 74 3.79 -17.69 2.94
C LYS A 74 3.66 -17.14 1.51
N ARG A 75 3.87 -15.83 1.35
CA ARG A 75 3.77 -15.11 0.08
C ARG A 75 5.04 -14.34 -0.21
N ASN A 76 5.74 -14.76 -1.25
CA ASN A 76 7.04 -14.18 -1.62
C ASN A 76 7.29 -14.43 -3.12
N LEU A 77 7.43 -13.36 -3.92
CA LEU A 77 7.71 -13.45 -5.36
C LEU A 77 9.16 -13.83 -5.68
N ILE A 78 10.04 -13.75 -4.69
CA ILE A 78 11.46 -14.08 -4.82
C ILE A 78 11.87 -15.33 -4.03
N ASP A 79 10.89 -16.08 -3.50
CA ASP A 79 11.17 -17.31 -2.76
C ASP A 79 11.98 -18.30 -3.61
N LYS A 80 12.89 -19.04 -2.98
CA LYS A 80 13.68 -20.07 -3.65
C LYS A 80 12.81 -21.22 -4.17
N ASP A 81 11.71 -21.50 -3.45
CA ASP A 81 10.73 -22.51 -3.87
C ASP A 81 9.82 -21.95 -4.99
N PRO A 82 9.86 -22.53 -6.19
CA PRO A 82 8.99 -22.13 -7.28
C PRO A 82 7.49 -22.26 -6.95
N ALA A 83 7.11 -23.20 -6.07
CA ALA A 83 5.72 -23.41 -5.70
C ALA A 83 5.19 -22.21 -4.89
N VAL A 84 6.00 -21.66 -3.97
CA VAL A 84 5.66 -20.44 -3.21
C VAL A 84 5.48 -19.26 -4.16
N ARG A 85 6.38 -19.07 -5.13
CA ARG A 85 6.25 -18.01 -6.14
C ARG A 85 4.96 -18.12 -6.95
N GLN A 86 4.62 -19.34 -7.41
CA GLN A 86 3.41 -19.59 -8.19
C GLN A 86 2.13 -19.36 -7.37
N GLN A 87 2.08 -19.81 -6.12
CA GLN A 87 0.96 -19.54 -5.21
C GLN A 87 0.80 -18.04 -4.96
N THR A 88 1.92 -17.33 -4.76
CA THR A 88 1.92 -15.87 -4.60
C THR A 88 1.38 -15.17 -5.84
N LEU A 89 1.82 -15.57 -7.03
CA LEU A 89 1.30 -15.02 -8.30
C LEU A 89 -0.20 -15.27 -8.46
N ALA A 90 -0.68 -16.48 -8.15
CA ALA A 90 -2.10 -16.80 -8.22
C ALA A 90 -2.93 -15.92 -7.27
N TYR A 91 -2.46 -15.73 -6.04
CA TYR A 91 -3.08 -14.83 -5.06
C TYR A 91 -3.14 -13.38 -5.57
N LEU A 92 -2.03 -12.83 -6.05
CA LEU A 92 -1.98 -11.46 -6.55
C LEU A 92 -2.88 -11.25 -7.77
N LYS A 93 -2.95 -12.21 -8.68
CA LYS A 93 -3.89 -12.17 -9.81
C LYS A 93 -5.34 -12.17 -9.36
N SER A 94 -5.67 -12.95 -8.33
CA SER A 94 -7.02 -12.93 -7.73
C SER A 94 -7.33 -11.56 -7.11
N CYS A 95 -6.38 -10.93 -6.41
CA CYS A 95 -6.52 -9.56 -5.90
C CYS A 95 -6.75 -8.55 -7.03
N MET A 96 -6.07 -8.70 -8.17
CA MET A 96 -6.27 -7.83 -9.33
C MET A 96 -7.68 -7.98 -9.93
N THR A 97 -8.19 -9.21 -10.04
CA THR A 97 -9.56 -9.49 -10.49
C THR A 97 -10.59 -8.84 -9.55
N ILE A 98 -10.40 -8.98 -8.23
CA ILE A 98 -11.25 -8.34 -7.23
C ILE A 98 -11.18 -6.80 -7.38
N GLY A 99 -9.99 -6.26 -7.54
CA GLY A 99 -9.81 -4.82 -7.74
C GLY A 99 -10.59 -4.30 -8.94
N GLU A 100 -10.51 -4.96 -10.07
CA GLU A 100 -11.28 -4.59 -11.27
C GLU A 100 -12.78 -4.69 -11.06
N GLU A 101 -13.25 -5.73 -10.41
CA GLU A 101 -14.68 -5.92 -10.11
C GLU A 101 -15.23 -4.84 -9.16
N LEU A 102 -14.39 -4.32 -8.26
CA LEU A 102 -14.74 -3.21 -7.36
C LEU A 102 -14.47 -1.82 -7.97
N GLY A 103 -13.88 -1.75 -9.16
CA GLY A 103 -13.51 -0.50 -9.82
C GLY A 103 -12.29 0.18 -9.21
N ALA A 104 -11.49 -0.54 -8.43
CA ALA A 104 -10.19 -0.06 -7.93
C ALA A 104 -9.22 0.14 -9.09
N LYS A 105 -8.32 1.12 -8.95
CA LYS A 105 -7.34 1.44 -9.99
C LYS A 105 -6.00 0.74 -9.81
N LEU A 106 -5.77 0.17 -8.63
CA LEU A 106 -4.45 -0.28 -8.19
C LEU A 106 -4.55 -1.50 -7.28
N VAL A 107 -3.60 -2.42 -7.45
CA VAL A 107 -3.20 -3.41 -6.44
C VAL A 107 -1.78 -3.09 -6.00
N LEU A 108 -1.51 -3.07 -4.72
CA LEU A 108 -0.18 -2.82 -4.17
C LEU A 108 0.35 -4.03 -3.41
N SER A 109 1.68 -4.20 -3.41
CA SER A 109 2.32 -5.36 -2.81
C SER A 109 3.79 -5.10 -2.44
N VAL A 110 4.23 -5.71 -1.34
CA VAL A 110 5.64 -5.86 -0.99
C VAL A 110 6.16 -7.15 -1.65
N PRO A 111 7.02 -7.09 -2.69
CA PRO A 111 7.34 -8.24 -3.54
C PRO A 111 7.91 -9.46 -2.80
N SER A 112 8.76 -9.24 -1.80
CA SER A 112 9.40 -10.30 -1.02
C SER A 112 8.64 -10.71 0.24
N GLY A 113 7.49 -10.09 0.49
CA GLY A 113 6.74 -10.26 1.73
C GLY A 113 7.32 -9.46 2.91
N VAL A 114 6.43 -9.06 3.80
CA VAL A 114 6.77 -8.36 5.04
C VAL A 114 7.43 -9.32 6.03
N ALA A 115 8.30 -8.83 6.90
CA ALA A 115 9.11 -9.61 7.85
C ALA A 115 10.10 -10.59 7.17
N ASN A 116 10.44 -10.38 5.91
CA ASN A 116 11.49 -11.12 5.22
C ASN A 116 12.80 -10.32 5.23
N VAL A 117 13.62 -10.57 6.24
CA VAL A 117 14.91 -9.90 6.44
C VAL A 117 16.11 -10.74 5.98
N THR A 118 15.88 -11.84 5.28
CA THR A 118 16.91 -12.77 4.81
C THR A 118 17.21 -12.69 3.33
N ASP A 119 16.19 -12.44 2.51
CA ASP A 119 16.31 -12.41 1.04
C ASP A 119 16.71 -10.99 0.59
N GLY A 120 18.02 -10.75 0.46
CA GLY A 120 18.59 -9.44 0.15
C GLY A 120 18.50 -9.05 -1.34
N TRP A 121 19.08 -7.89 -1.67
CA TRP A 121 19.13 -7.30 -3.02
C TRP A 121 20.16 -7.98 -3.93
N SER A 122 20.04 -9.28 -4.17
CA SER A 122 20.89 -10.04 -5.09
C SER A 122 20.38 -9.95 -6.53
N GLU A 123 21.23 -10.23 -7.50
CA GLU A 123 20.84 -10.28 -8.92
C GLU A 123 19.84 -11.42 -9.19
N GLU A 124 19.99 -12.55 -8.49
CA GLU A 124 19.06 -13.68 -8.56
C GLU A 124 17.66 -13.27 -8.11
N ASN A 125 17.55 -12.62 -6.94
CA ASN A 125 16.28 -12.15 -6.40
C ASN A 125 15.64 -11.07 -7.27
N GLN A 126 16.45 -10.13 -7.79
CA GLN A 126 15.97 -9.14 -8.76
C GLN A 126 15.41 -9.80 -10.02
N THR A 127 16.10 -10.82 -10.55
CA THR A 127 15.65 -11.56 -11.74
C THR A 127 14.32 -12.26 -11.50
N ALA A 128 14.18 -12.96 -10.36
CA ALA A 128 12.92 -13.61 -9.97
C ALA A 128 11.78 -12.59 -9.84
N CYS A 129 12.04 -11.47 -9.17
CA CYS A 129 11.06 -10.39 -9.01
C CYS A 129 10.63 -9.82 -10.38
N VAL A 130 11.58 -9.51 -11.25
CA VAL A 130 11.31 -8.97 -12.60
C VAL A 130 10.45 -9.94 -13.43
N GLN A 131 10.73 -11.24 -13.38
CA GLN A 131 9.92 -12.25 -14.08
C GLN A 131 8.48 -12.26 -13.54
N ALA A 132 8.30 -12.28 -12.22
CA ALA A 132 7.00 -12.25 -11.59
C ALA A 132 6.20 -10.96 -11.93
N LEU A 133 6.87 -9.82 -11.89
CA LEU A 133 6.24 -8.52 -12.21
C LEU A 133 5.84 -8.42 -13.69
N LYS A 134 6.61 -9.00 -14.61
CA LYS A 134 6.20 -9.09 -16.03
C LYS A 134 4.92 -9.90 -16.19
N GLU A 135 4.83 -11.05 -15.54
CA GLU A 135 3.64 -11.89 -15.56
C GLU A 135 2.41 -11.19 -14.97
N LEU A 136 2.57 -10.44 -13.87
CA LEU A 136 1.51 -9.62 -13.30
C LEU A 136 1.11 -8.47 -14.22
N GLY A 137 2.07 -7.81 -14.86
CA GLY A 137 1.83 -6.76 -15.85
C GLY A 137 1.03 -7.29 -17.06
N ASP A 138 1.41 -8.44 -17.60
CA ASP A 138 0.69 -9.09 -18.69
C ASP A 138 -0.74 -9.49 -18.29
N HIS A 139 -0.93 -9.95 -17.04
CA HIS A 139 -2.24 -10.23 -16.50
C HIS A 139 -3.09 -8.96 -16.41
N ALA A 140 -2.56 -7.89 -15.82
CA ALA A 140 -3.20 -6.59 -15.75
C ALA A 140 -3.66 -6.05 -17.12
N LYS A 141 -2.81 -6.20 -18.13
CA LYS A 141 -3.12 -5.79 -19.50
C LYS A 141 -4.26 -6.60 -20.13
N LYS A 142 -4.39 -7.87 -19.77
CA LYS A 142 -5.44 -8.76 -20.33
C LYS A 142 -6.78 -8.52 -19.64
N THR A 143 -6.80 -8.29 -18.34
CA THR A 143 -8.03 -8.19 -17.54
C THR A 143 -8.63 -6.79 -17.57
N GLY A 144 -7.82 -5.73 -17.78
CA GLY A 144 -8.36 -4.38 -17.85
C GLY A 144 -7.33 -3.27 -17.79
N LYS A 145 -7.52 -2.31 -16.86
CA LYS A 145 -6.66 -1.13 -16.70
C LYS A 145 -6.02 -1.03 -15.33
N ILE A 146 -6.16 -2.05 -14.50
CA ILE A 146 -5.62 -2.02 -13.15
C ILE A 146 -4.10 -1.90 -13.19
N LEU A 147 -3.54 -1.08 -12.30
CA LEU A 147 -2.11 -0.97 -12.10
C LEU A 147 -1.66 -1.93 -11.01
N PHE A 148 -0.41 -2.33 -11.03
CA PHE A 148 0.24 -3.06 -9.95
C PHE A 148 1.43 -2.26 -9.46
N ALA A 149 1.42 -1.85 -8.18
CA ALA A 149 2.50 -1.08 -7.58
C ALA A 149 3.30 -1.92 -6.60
N ILE A 150 4.63 -1.79 -6.68
CA ILE A 150 5.55 -2.37 -5.71
C ILE A 150 5.86 -1.36 -4.61
N GLU A 151 5.93 -1.85 -3.39
CA GLU A 151 6.18 -1.08 -2.19
C GLU A 151 7.58 -1.37 -1.62
N PRO A 152 8.46 -0.36 -1.56
CA PRO A 152 9.65 -0.41 -0.73
C PRO A 152 9.27 -0.26 0.75
N ILE A 153 9.81 -1.13 1.61
CA ILE A 153 9.63 -1.03 3.06
C ILE A 153 10.97 -1.10 3.79
N ASN A 154 11.02 -0.59 5.00
CA ASN A 154 12.25 -0.38 5.75
C ASN A 154 13.03 -1.67 6.08
N ARG A 155 14.33 -1.50 6.38
CA ARG A 155 15.31 -2.58 6.66
C ARG A 155 15.01 -3.44 7.89
N TYR A 156 14.16 -2.99 8.78
CA TYR A 156 13.76 -3.76 9.95
C TYR A 156 12.67 -4.79 9.62
N GLU A 157 11.99 -4.60 8.48
CA GLU A 157 10.87 -5.41 8.03
C GLU A 157 11.14 -6.14 6.71
N ASN A 158 12.20 -5.76 5.99
CA ASN A 158 12.57 -6.34 4.69
C ASN A 158 14.06 -6.24 4.44
N ALA A 159 14.61 -7.08 3.55
CA ALA A 159 15.99 -7.00 3.10
C ALA A 159 16.14 -6.79 1.59
N PHE A 160 15.04 -6.93 0.82
CA PHE A 160 15.09 -6.90 -0.64
C PHE A 160 14.83 -5.51 -1.20
N LEU A 161 13.65 -4.96 -1.00
CA LEU A 161 13.23 -3.71 -1.61
C LEU A 161 13.00 -2.66 -0.50
N LEU A 162 13.98 -1.76 -0.33
CA LEU A 162 14.02 -0.82 0.78
C LEU A 162 13.72 0.62 0.36
N ARG A 163 14.15 1.02 -0.85
CA ARG A 163 14.12 2.42 -1.30
C ARG A 163 13.47 2.59 -2.66
N GLY A 164 12.95 3.80 -2.90
CA GLY A 164 12.33 4.18 -4.17
C GLY A 164 13.27 3.99 -5.37
N GLU A 165 14.57 4.28 -5.23
CA GLU A 165 15.55 4.05 -6.30
C GLU A 165 15.65 2.58 -6.73
N GLN A 166 15.55 1.63 -5.78
CA GLN A 166 15.54 0.20 -6.08
C GLN A 166 14.25 -0.20 -6.82
N ALA A 167 13.11 0.36 -6.42
CA ALA A 167 11.86 0.16 -7.14
C ALA A 167 11.95 0.64 -8.60
N LEU A 168 12.57 1.80 -8.84
CA LEU A 168 12.79 2.32 -10.19
C LEU A 168 13.70 1.41 -11.02
N VAL A 169 14.73 0.80 -10.42
CA VAL A 169 15.58 -0.20 -11.09
C VAL A 169 14.75 -1.40 -11.55
N LEU A 170 13.88 -1.94 -10.68
CA LEU A 170 13.01 -3.06 -11.04
C LEU A 170 12.02 -2.68 -12.14
N ILE A 171 11.34 -1.52 -12.01
CA ILE A 171 10.38 -1.02 -13.01
C ILE A 171 11.05 -0.88 -14.38
N LYS A 172 12.27 -0.32 -14.42
CA LYS A 172 13.05 -0.21 -15.67
C LYS A 172 13.37 -1.56 -16.28
N LYS A 173 13.77 -2.56 -15.47
CA LYS A 173 14.05 -3.94 -15.93
C LYS A 173 12.78 -4.66 -16.41
N VAL A 174 11.65 -4.44 -15.73
CA VAL A 174 10.34 -5.01 -16.11
C VAL A 174 9.85 -4.41 -17.42
N ASN A 175 9.99 -3.10 -17.59
CA ASN A 175 9.57 -2.33 -18.77
C ASN A 175 8.11 -2.64 -19.19
N HIS A 176 7.18 -2.58 -18.23
CA HIS A 176 5.76 -2.83 -18.45
C HIS A 176 4.90 -1.66 -17.95
N PRO A 177 3.97 -1.10 -18.74
CA PRO A 177 3.25 0.14 -18.40
C PRO A 177 2.34 0.00 -17.18
N GLN A 178 1.81 -1.20 -16.88
CA GLN A 178 0.97 -1.46 -15.71
C GLN A 178 1.76 -1.63 -14.41
N ILE A 179 3.10 -1.80 -14.47
CA ILE A 179 3.92 -1.94 -13.27
C ILE A 179 4.41 -0.57 -12.84
N LYS A 180 4.11 -0.21 -11.59
CA LYS A 180 4.32 1.08 -10.97
C LYS A 180 4.93 0.90 -9.58
N MET A 181 5.09 1.99 -8.85
CA MET A 181 5.54 1.97 -7.46
C MET A 181 4.66 2.84 -6.58
N MET A 182 4.75 2.58 -5.32
CA MET A 182 4.26 3.43 -4.25
C MET A 182 5.37 3.77 -3.26
N LEU A 183 5.12 4.71 -2.37
CA LEU A 183 5.98 5.05 -1.24
C LEU A 183 5.13 5.12 0.03
N ASP A 184 5.58 4.46 1.10
CA ASP A 184 5.07 4.68 2.45
C ASP A 184 6.03 5.61 3.19
N PHE A 185 5.55 6.78 3.61
CA PHE A 185 6.42 7.79 4.23
C PHE A 185 6.88 7.41 5.64
N PHE A 186 6.25 6.47 6.32
CA PHE A 186 6.84 5.88 7.51
C PHE A 186 8.13 5.12 7.18
N HIS A 187 8.10 4.28 6.14
CA HIS A 187 9.29 3.55 5.69
C HIS A 187 10.34 4.48 5.08
N CYS A 188 9.92 5.45 4.28
CA CYS A 188 10.81 6.44 3.69
C CYS A 188 11.56 7.29 4.74
N ASN A 189 10.94 7.62 5.87
CA ASN A 189 11.61 8.33 6.97
C ASN A 189 12.80 7.55 7.56
N ILE A 190 12.86 6.24 7.36
CA ILE A 190 13.95 5.37 7.80
C ILE A 190 15.00 5.20 6.71
N GLU A 191 14.59 5.07 5.46
CA GLU A 191 15.44 4.60 4.36
C GLU A 191 15.89 5.71 3.41
N GLU A 192 15.08 6.74 3.18
CA GLU A 192 15.38 7.80 2.23
C GLU A 192 16.13 8.97 2.90
N ASN A 193 17.05 9.55 2.17
CA ASN A 193 17.74 10.76 2.66
C ASN A 193 16.80 11.98 2.70
N ASN A 194 15.87 12.04 1.75
CA ASN A 194 14.85 13.08 1.62
C ASN A 194 13.61 12.51 0.92
N ASN A 195 12.45 12.64 1.53
CA ASN A 195 11.19 12.13 0.97
C ASN A 195 10.78 12.88 -0.31
N GLY A 196 11.01 14.18 -0.37
CA GLY A 196 10.71 14.99 -1.56
C GLY A 196 11.55 14.60 -2.77
N ASP A 197 12.84 14.30 -2.57
CA ASP A 197 13.72 13.84 -3.64
C ASP A 197 13.33 12.46 -4.15
N ALA A 198 12.95 11.54 -3.26
CA ALA A 198 12.44 10.22 -3.63
C ALA A 198 11.15 10.33 -4.48
N ILE A 199 10.23 11.22 -4.11
CA ILE A 199 9.00 11.51 -4.87
C ILE A 199 9.34 12.05 -6.26
N ARG A 200 10.21 13.07 -6.34
CA ARG A 200 10.60 13.68 -7.63
C ARG A 200 11.29 12.67 -8.55
N ALA A 201 12.17 11.83 -7.99
CA ALA A 201 12.82 10.75 -8.73
C ALA A 201 11.83 9.71 -9.25
N ALA A 202 10.83 9.35 -8.47
CA ALA A 202 9.79 8.40 -8.89
C ALA A 202 8.91 8.96 -10.02
N GLY A 203 8.61 10.26 -10.00
CA GLY A 203 7.87 10.95 -11.04
C GLY A 203 6.56 10.24 -11.39
N LYS A 204 6.30 9.98 -12.68
CA LYS A 204 5.08 9.32 -13.17
C LYS A 204 4.99 7.82 -12.82
N ASN A 205 6.02 7.25 -12.21
CA ASN A 205 5.93 5.88 -11.71
C ASN A 205 5.28 5.81 -10.32
N LEU A 206 5.23 6.93 -9.58
CA LEU A 206 4.55 7.01 -8.30
C LEU A 206 3.04 7.18 -8.52
N VAL A 207 2.25 6.19 -8.11
CA VAL A 207 0.79 6.17 -8.32
C VAL A 207 0.00 6.09 -7.02
N HIS A 208 0.67 5.85 -5.90
CA HIS A 208 0.07 5.66 -4.58
C HIS A 208 1.06 6.02 -3.48
N CYS A 209 0.54 6.47 -2.32
CA CYS A 209 1.36 6.62 -1.12
C CYS A 209 0.60 6.14 0.12
N HIS A 210 1.32 5.49 1.03
CA HIS A 210 0.88 5.29 2.40
C HIS A 210 1.37 6.40 3.31
N LEU A 211 0.51 6.83 4.22
CA LEU A 211 0.74 7.98 5.07
C LEU A 211 0.61 7.61 6.55
N ALA A 212 1.73 7.61 7.22
CA ALA A 212 1.82 7.66 8.67
C ALA A 212 3.01 8.54 9.05
N ASP A 213 2.97 9.16 10.22
CA ASP A 213 4.10 9.96 10.66
C ASP A 213 5.31 9.08 11.05
N SER A 214 6.47 9.69 11.29
CA SER A 214 7.72 9.00 11.61
C SER A 214 7.63 8.05 12.83
N ASN A 215 6.63 8.25 13.68
CA ASN A 215 6.31 7.41 14.84
C ASN A 215 5.09 6.49 14.61
N ARG A 216 4.70 6.27 13.35
CA ARG A 216 3.53 5.51 12.88
C ARG A 216 2.17 6.04 13.37
N LYS A 217 2.11 7.22 14.01
CA LYS A 217 0.86 7.89 14.41
C LYS A 217 0.26 8.68 13.24
N SER A 218 -0.85 9.39 13.50
CA SER A 218 -1.47 10.26 12.50
C SER A 218 -0.53 11.34 12.00
N CYS A 219 -0.72 11.75 10.76
CA CYS A 219 0.06 12.80 10.10
C CYS A 219 0.07 14.09 10.95
N GLY A 220 1.27 14.66 11.16
CA GLY A 220 1.50 15.83 12.00
C GLY A 220 1.81 15.54 13.47
N ARG A 221 1.86 14.25 13.88
CA ARG A 221 2.22 13.85 15.25
C ARG A 221 3.67 13.41 15.43
N GLY A 222 4.48 13.49 14.39
CA GLY A 222 5.90 13.10 14.40
C GLY A 222 6.80 14.14 13.73
N MET A 223 7.87 13.67 13.12
CA MET A 223 8.93 14.49 12.55
C MET A 223 8.89 14.57 11.01
N THR A 224 7.91 13.94 10.37
CA THR A 224 7.79 13.92 8.91
C THR A 224 7.54 15.31 8.36
N ASN A 225 8.33 15.72 7.36
CA ASN A 225 8.15 17.01 6.68
C ASN A 225 7.02 16.92 5.62
N TRP A 226 5.79 16.98 6.08
CA TRP A 226 4.60 16.87 5.22
C TRP A 226 4.49 17.99 4.19
N PHE A 227 4.98 19.19 4.48
CA PHE A 227 5.00 20.30 3.52
C PHE A 227 5.90 19.98 2.34
N GLU A 228 7.07 19.41 2.59
CA GLU A 228 7.99 18.99 1.52
C GLU A 228 7.40 17.84 0.69
N ILE A 229 6.82 16.85 1.34
CA ILE A 229 6.13 15.73 0.66
C ILE A 229 5.04 16.27 -0.26
N MET A 230 4.16 17.12 0.23
CA MET A 230 3.05 17.62 -0.56
C MET A 230 3.49 18.54 -1.70
N ARG A 231 4.56 19.34 -1.50
CA ARG A 231 5.18 20.12 -2.59
C ARG A 231 5.78 19.22 -3.65
N ALA A 232 6.53 18.19 -3.27
CA ALA A 232 7.11 17.24 -4.21
C ALA A 232 6.03 16.48 -5.00
N LEU A 233 4.93 16.10 -4.38
CA LEU A 233 3.76 15.52 -5.07
C LEU A 233 3.15 16.51 -6.09
N LYS A 234 3.11 17.80 -5.74
CA LYS A 234 2.67 18.85 -6.67
C LYS A 234 3.66 19.03 -7.83
N ASP A 235 4.97 19.00 -7.57
CA ASP A 235 6.02 19.14 -8.60
C ASP A 235 5.94 18.07 -9.68
N ILE A 236 5.54 16.82 -9.32
CA ILE A 236 5.38 15.72 -10.28
C ILE A 236 3.98 15.62 -10.90
N ASP A 237 3.10 16.58 -10.59
CA ASP A 237 1.67 16.52 -10.95
C ASP A 237 1.02 15.19 -10.55
N PHE A 238 1.20 14.80 -9.28
CA PHE A 238 0.71 13.52 -8.76
C PHE A 238 -0.78 13.33 -9.01
N ASN A 239 -1.15 12.15 -9.50
CA ASN A 239 -2.53 11.73 -9.73
C ASN A 239 -2.71 10.30 -9.19
N GLY A 240 -3.15 10.19 -7.94
CA GLY A 240 -3.26 8.90 -7.26
C GLY A 240 -3.94 9.01 -5.91
N SER A 241 -3.82 7.95 -5.12
CA SER A 241 -4.39 7.91 -3.78
C SER A 241 -3.31 8.09 -2.70
N LEU A 242 -3.68 8.80 -1.65
CA LEU A 242 -2.93 8.93 -0.41
C LEU A 242 -3.74 8.18 0.66
N ALA A 243 -3.30 6.98 1.03
CA ALA A 243 -3.99 6.13 2.01
C ALA A 243 -3.31 6.26 3.38
N CYS A 244 -4.06 6.72 4.37
CA CYS A 244 -3.55 6.86 5.73
C CYS A 244 -3.47 5.49 6.43
N GLU A 245 -2.37 5.26 7.15
CA GLU A 245 -2.09 4.03 7.90
C GLU A 245 -1.55 4.27 9.31
N PRO A 246 -2.11 5.22 10.07
CA PRO A 246 -1.65 5.44 11.43
C PRO A 246 -2.01 4.27 12.34
N LEU A 247 -1.10 3.92 13.24
CA LEU A 247 -1.29 2.85 14.22
C LEU A 247 -1.21 3.38 15.64
N PRO A 248 -2.00 2.81 16.57
CA PRO A 248 -1.94 3.19 17.96
C PRO A 248 -0.61 2.72 18.59
N PRO A 249 -0.09 3.46 19.60
CA PRO A 249 1.18 3.13 20.24
C PRO A 249 1.17 1.81 21.02
N THR A 250 -0.02 1.25 21.24
CA THR A 250 -0.22 -0.04 21.94
C THR A 250 -0.02 -1.26 21.04
N ALA A 251 0.17 -1.07 19.74
CA ALA A 251 0.54 -2.16 18.84
C ALA A 251 2.00 -2.56 19.07
N ALA A 252 2.23 -3.48 20.01
CA ALA A 252 3.57 -4.00 20.32
C ALA A 252 4.20 -4.75 19.13
N ASP A 253 3.35 -5.34 18.30
CA ASP A 253 3.70 -5.90 16.99
C ASP A 253 2.66 -5.39 15.98
N VAL A 254 3.13 -4.59 15.04
CA VAL A 254 2.30 -3.95 14.02
C VAL A 254 1.48 -4.97 13.23
N TYR A 255 2.02 -6.14 13.00
CA TYR A 255 1.41 -7.20 12.17
C TYR A 255 0.72 -8.30 12.97
N ALA A 256 1.11 -8.51 14.24
CA ALA A 256 0.51 -9.52 15.12
C ALA A 256 -0.69 -9.01 15.91
N SER A 257 -0.84 -7.68 16.06
CA SER A 257 -1.95 -7.12 16.82
C SER A 257 -3.27 -7.22 16.05
N GLN A 258 -3.97 -8.31 16.26
CA GLN A 258 -5.33 -8.55 15.75
C GLN A 258 -6.42 -7.92 16.63
N SER A 259 -6.04 -7.04 17.57
CA SER A 259 -7.00 -6.41 18.48
C SER A 259 -8.00 -5.53 17.73
N SER A 260 -9.29 -5.72 18.04
CA SER A 260 -10.36 -4.81 17.60
C SER A 260 -10.46 -3.55 18.46
N ASP A 261 -9.74 -3.49 19.58
CA ASP A 261 -9.71 -2.34 20.46
C ASP A 261 -8.69 -1.30 19.94
N ARG A 262 -9.20 -0.38 19.17
CA ARG A 262 -8.45 0.73 18.55
C ARG A 262 -9.10 2.05 18.92
N PRO A 263 -9.02 2.49 20.20
CA PRO A 263 -9.70 3.69 20.68
C PRO A 263 -9.29 4.96 19.92
N GLU A 264 -8.06 5.01 19.40
CA GLU A 264 -7.56 6.14 18.62
C GLU A 264 -7.99 6.13 17.15
N ALA A 265 -8.66 5.08 16.66
CA ALA A 265 -8.99 4.94 15.24
C ALA A 265 -9.79 6.12 14.68
N ASP A 266 -10.80 6.59 15.41
CA ASP A 266 -11.60 7.76 15.04
C ASP A 266 -10.80 9.04 15.11
N GLN A 267 -10.00 9.21 16.17
CA GLN A 267 -9.14 10.38 16.35
C GLN A 267 -8.10 10.48 15.22
N TYR A 268 -7.41 9.39 14.90
CA TYR A 268 -6.38 9.38 13.85
C TYR A 268 -6.98 9.60 12.46
N ALA A 269 -8.18 9.06 12.20
CA ALA A 269 -8.88 9.32 10.95
C ALA A 269 -9.21 10.81 10.79
N ASP A 270 -9.74 11.47 11.84
CA ASP A 270 -10.05 12.89 11.83
C ASP A 270 -8.80 13.77 11.67
N GLU A 271 -7.76 13.49 12.46
CA GLU A 271 -6.51 14.25 12.43
C GLU A 271 -5.80 14.18 11.08
N CYS A 272 -5.62 12.98 10.52
CA CYS A 272 -4.94 12.81 9.24
C CYS A 272 -5.61 13.64 8.13
N ILE A 273 -6.92 13.50 7.94
CA ILE A 273 -7.59 14.17 6.82
C ILE A 273 -7.61 15.69 6.99
N LYS A 274 -7.82 16.21 8.21
CA LYS A 274 -7.80 17.64 8.49
C LYS A 274 -6.42 18.24 8.21
N TYR A 275 -5.37 17.58 8.71
CA TYR A 275 -4.00 18.06 8.56
C TYR A 275 -3.56 18.05 7.10
N LEU A 276 -3.80 16.94 6.36
CA LEU A 276 -3.42 16.82 4.96
C LEU A 276 -4.16 17.80 4.07
N ARG A 277 -5.47 18.01 4.28
CA ARG A 277 -6.25 19.00 3.53
C ARG A 277 -5.83 20.43 3.84
N PHE A 278 -5.47 20.71 5.09
CA PHE A 278 -4.88 22.01 5.46
C PHE A 278 -3.60 22.27 4.68
N ILE A 279 -2.63 21.34 4.68
CA ILE A 279 -1.38 21.53 3.92
C ILE A 279 -1.65 21.68 2.43
N GLN A 280 -2.53 20.84 1.85
CA GLN A 280 -2.89 20.95 0.43
C GLN A 280 -3.45 22.33 0.08
N GLY A 281 -4.16 22.97 0.99
CA GLY A 281 -4.75 24.30 0.78
C GLY A 281 -3.75 25.45 0.86
N VAL A 282 -2.55 25.22 1.44
CA VAL A 282 -1.55 26.29 1.66
C VAL A 282 -0.28 26.14 0.80
N ILE A 283 -0.16 25.06 0.01
CA ILE A 283 0.92 24.85 -0.96
C ILE A 283 0.45 25.26 -2.40
#